data_44db9e498bbc4fdbd69c6eae7570d96e
#
_entry.id   44db9e498bbc4fdbd69c6eae7570d96e
#
_cell.length_a   1.000
_cell.length_b   1.000
_cell.length_c   1.000
_cell.angle_alpha   90.00
_cell.angle_beta   90.00
_cell.angle_gamma   90.00
#
_symmetry.space_group_name_H-M   'P 1'
#
loop_
_entity.id
_entity.type
_entity.pdbx_description
1 polymer ?
#
loop_
_entity_poly.entity_id
_entity_poly.type
_entity_poly.pdbx_seq_one_letter_code
_entity_poly.pdbx_strand_id
1 'polypeptide(L)'
;MPSRSASSEPDERTVARERALHLLYEAEVKAVDGREVVLAQPLEVDAFARVIVDGVATHRDVLDERISANLVGWTLQRMPLIDKIVLRMATFELLERPETPTAVILNEAVELAKRFSTDESPRFVNGVLASLAREIRRD
;
A
#
# COMPACT_ATOMS: atom_id res chain seq x y z
N MET A 1 -26.99 6.00 -17.87
CA MET A 1 -26.20 6.14 -17.83
C MET A 1 -25.27 5.96 -17.47
N PRO A 2 -25.01 5.82 -17.44
CA PRO A 2 -24.03 5.91 -17.26
C PRO A 2 -23.08 5.60 -17.02
N SER A 3 -22.83 5.20 -16.96
CA SER A 3 -21.80 5.03 -16.50
C SER A 3 -20.72 5.62 -16.86
N ARG A 4 -20.67 6.11 -17.31
CA ARG A 4 -19.74 6.73 -17.46
C ARG A 4 -18.75 7.10 -16.94
N SER A 5 -18.88 7.44 -16.54
CA SER A 5 -18.00 8.20 -15.80
C SER A 5 -17.20 7.40 -14.88
N ALA A 6 -17.64 6.26 -14.52
CA ALA A 6 -16.89 5.39 -13.65
C ALA A 6 -15.48 5.14 -14.16
N SER A 7 -15.29 5.18 -15.47
CA SER A 7 -13.97 4.89 -16.04
C SER A 7 -13.01 6.07 -15.91
N SER A 8 -13.52 7.30 -15.68
CA SER A 8 -12.67 8.46 -15.65
C SER A 8 -12.43 8.99 -14.24
N GLU A 9 -13.19 8.53 -13.26
CA GLU A 9 -13.05 9.00 -11.88
C GLU A 9 -12.50 7.89 -10.99
N PRO A 10 -11.56 8.22 -10.12
CA PRO A 10 -11.07 7.21 -9.17
C PRO A 10 -12.20 6.85 -8.21
N ASP A 11 -12.30 5.58 -7.86
CA ASP A 11 -13.28 5.21 -6.87
C ASP A 11 -12.78 5.61 -5.48
N GLU A 12 -13.66 5.53 -4.51
CA GLU A 12 -13.37 6.00 -3.16
C GLU A 12 -12.21 5.27 -2.52
N ARG A 13 -12.05 3.97 -2.82
CA ARG A 13 -10.96 3.21 -2.23
C ARG A 13 -9.62 3.57 -2.85
N THR A 14 -9.62 3.90 -4.14
CA THR A 14 -8.41 4.37 -4.81
C THR A 14 -7.93 5.66 -4.14
N VAL A 15 -8.84 6.60 -3.91
CA VAL A 15 -8.52 7.86 -3.25
C VAL A 15 -8.04 7.61 -1.82
N ALA A 16 -8.70 6.69 -1.11
CA ALA A 16 -8.33 6.38 0.27
C ALA A 16 -6.94 5.75 0.34
N ARG A 17 -6.58 4.90 -0.63
CA ARG A 17 -5.25 4.31 -0.66
C ARG A 17 -4.17 5.36 -0.90
N GLU A 18 -4.45 6.30 -1.78
CA GLU A 18 -3.52 7.39 -2.01
C GLU A 18 -3.35 8.22 -0.75
N ARG A 19 -4.44 8.51 -0.05
CA ARG A 19 -4.38 9.24 1.22
C ARG A 19 -3.54 8.49 2.25
N ALA A 20 -3.75 7.18 2.36
CA ALA A 20 -2.98 6.35 3.29
C ALA A 20 -1.49 6.41 2.98
N LEU A 21 -1.14 6.34 1.70
CA LEU A 21 0.27 6.44 1.29
C LEU A 21 0.88 7.74 1.78
N HIS A 22 0.18 8.86 1.59
CA HIS A 22 0.70 10.17 1.99
C HIS A 22 0.86 10.28 3.50
N LEU A 23 -0.10 9.73 4.26
CA LEU A 23 -0.02 9.76 5.72
C LEU A 23 1.14 8.89 6.23
N LEU A 24 1.32 7.72 5.63
CA LEU A 24 2.41 6.84 6.02
C LEU A 24 3.76 7.42 5.62
N TYR A 25 3.81 8.12 4.48
CA TYR A 25 5.03 8.80 4.08
C TYR A 25 5.41 9.88 5.09
N GLU A 26 4.43 10.69 5.50
CA GLU A 26 4.66 11.72 6.51
C GLU A 26 5.19 11.09 7.81
N ALA A 27 4.61 9.97 8.21
CA ALA A 27 5.04 9.27 9.42
C ALA A 27 6.50 8.83 9.34
N GLU A 28 6.90 8.29 8.17
CA GLU A 28 8.28 7.85 8.00
C GLU A 28 9.25 9.02 8.05
N VAL A 29 8.91 10.12 7.37
CA VAL A 29 9.77 11.30 7.34
C VAL A 29 9.91 11.90 8.74
N LYS A 30 8.85 11.91 9.50
CA LYS A 30 8.87 12.47 10.87
C LYS A 30 9.34 11.47 11.91
N ALA A 31 9.51 10.21 11.52
CA ALA A 31 9.88 9.12 12.43
C ALA A 31 8.90 8.98 13.59
N VAL A 32 7.60 9.01 13.25
CA VAL A 32 6.52 8.80 14.23
C VAL A 32 5.62 7.68 13.73
N ASP A 33 4.74 7.22 14.60
CA ASP A 33 3.75 6.20 14.25
C ASP A 33 2.70 6.84 13.34
N GLY A 34 2.30 6.10 12.28
CA GLY A 34 1.30 6.60 11.35
C GLY A 34 -0.02 6.98 12.02
N ARG A 35 -0.36 6.28 13.11
CA ARG A 35 -1.60 6.59 13.82
C ARG A 35 -1.55 7.97 14.46
N GLU A 36 -0.36 8.45 14.87
CA GLU A 36 -0.21 9.81 15.36
C GLU A 36 -0.47 10.83 14.27
N VAL A 37 0.01 10.53 13.06
CA VAL A 37 -0.22 11.44 11.93
C VAL A 37 -1.71 11.55 11.63
N VAL A 38 -2.44 10.42 11.68
CA VAL A 38 -3.88 10.44 11.47
C VAL A 38 -4.57 11.31 12.50
N LEU A 39 -4.22 11.15 13.77
CA LEU A 39 -4.85 11.91 14.85
C LEU A 39 -4.58 13.41 14.74
N ALA A 40 -3.46 13.78 14.17
CA ALA A 40 -3.06 15.18 14.05
C ALA A 40 -3.69 15.90 12.85
N GLN A 41 -4.44 15.18 11.99
CA GLN A 41 -5.04 15.81 10.82
C GLN A 41 -6.16 16.77 11.25
N PRO A 42 -6.26 17.95 10.60
CA PRO A 42 -7.31 18.92 10.96
C PRO A 42 -8.71 18.44 10.62
N LEU A 43 -8.84 17.58 9.60
CA LEU A 43 -10.11 17.00 9.22
C LEU A 43 -10.07 15.50 9.41
N GLU A 44 -11.22 14.92 9.64
CA GLU A 44 -11.32 13.47 9.84
C GLU A 44 -10.83 12.72 8.60
N VAL A 45 -10.02 11.68 8.82
CA VAL A 45 -9.49 10.86 7.75
C VAL A 45 -10.52 9.78 7.40
N ASP A 46 -10.67 9.51 6.10
CA ASP A 46 -11.56 8.47 5.60
C ASP A 46 -11.32 7.13 6.33
N ALA A 47 -12.42 6.41 6.59
CA ALA A 47 -12.35 5.17 7.36
C ALA A 47 -11.43 4.13 6.73
N PHE A 48 -11.47 3.95 5.41
CA PHE A 48 -10.62 2.95 4.77
C PHE A 48 -9.16 3.34 4.83
N ALA A 49 -8.86 4.63 4.68
CA ALA A 49 -7.48 5.10 4.82
C ALA A 49 -6.97 4.83 6.23
N ARG A 50 -7.81 5.03 7.25
CA ARG A 50 -7.43 4.73 8.64
C ARG A 50 -7.17 3.25 8.84
N VAL A 51 -7.99 2.39 8.24
CA VAL A 51 -7.79 0.95 8.35
C VAL A 51 -6.40 0.57 7.82
N ILE A 52 -6.02 1.13 6.68
CA ILE A 52 -4.72 0.83 6.09
C ILE A 52 -3.58 1.35 6.97
N VAL A 53 -3.67 2.61 7.41
CA VAL A 53 -2.62 3.20 8.25
C VAL A 53 -2.47 2.42 9.56
N ASP A 54 -3.60 2.11 10.21
CA ASP A 54 -3.58 1.34 11.46
C ASP A 54 -2.99 -0.06 11.24
N GLY A 55 -3.39 -0.71 10.15
CA GLY A 55 -2.90 -2.05 9.86
C GLY A 55 -1.42 -2.09 9.61
N VAL A 56 -0.92 -1.15 8.81
CA VAL A 56 0.50 -1.07 8.52
C VAL A 56 1.29 -0.76 9.80
N ALA A 57 0.80 0.18 10.62
CA ALA A 57 1.49 0.54 11.85
C ALA A 57 1.51 -0.63 12.84
N THR A 58 0.38 -1.31 12.98
CA THR A 58 0.27 -2.41 13.94
C THR A 58 1.09 -3.62 13.53
N HIS A 59 1.13 -3.93 12.24
CA HIS A 59 1.75 -5.16 11.74
C HIS A 59 3.08 -4.94 11.02
N ARG A 60 3.70 -3.79 11.23
CA ARG A 60 4.87 -3.40 10.47
C ARG A 60 5.96 -4.46 10.41
N ASP A 61 6.30 -5.04 11.55
CA ASP A 61 7.38 -6.02 11.61
C ASP A 61 7.04 -7.28 10.81
N VAL A 62 5.81 -7.76 10.92
CA VAL A 62 5.36 -8.94 10.18
C VAL A 62 5.34 -8.64 8.68
N LEU A 63 4.86 -7.45 8.32
CA LEU A 63 4.82 -7.05 6.92
C LEU A 63 6.23 -6.98 6.33
N ASP A 64 7.16 -6.37 7.04
CA ASP A 64 8.54 -6.24 6.57
C ASP A 64 9.21 -7.60 6.44
N GLU A 65 8.93 -8.51 7.36
CA GLU A 65 9.47 -9.85 7.29
C GLU A 65 8.96 -10.60 6.06
N ARG A 66 7.67 -10.48 5.79
CA ARG A 66 7.08 -11.13 4.62
C ARG A 66 7.62 -10.54 3.31
N ILE A 67 7.73 -9.23 3.26
CA ILE A 67 8.27 -8.57 2.07
C ILE A 67 9.71 -9.00 1.85
N SER A 68 10.53 -8.97 2.90
CA SER A 68 11.95 -9.32 2.80
C SER A 68 12.15 -10.74 2.29
N ALA A 69 11.30 -11.67 2.69
CA ALA A 69 11.40 -13.05 2.25
C ALA A 69 11.15 -13.21 0.75
N ASN A 70 10.55 -12.21 0.12
CA ASN A 70 10.22 -12.26 -1.30
C ASN A 70 11.09 -11.34 -2.16
N LEU A 71 12.14 -10.78 -1.59
CA LEU A 71 13.06 -9.92 -2.34
C LEU A 71 14.22 -10.76 -2.85
N VAL A 72 14.64 -10.49 -4.09
CA VAL A 72 15.77 -11.15 -4.71
C VAL A 72 16.77 -10.07 -5.10
N GLY A 73 17.94 -10.09 -4.46
CA GLY A 73 18.99 -9.13 -4.75
C GLY A 73 18.78 -7.73 -4.19
N TRP A 74 17.78 -7.56 -3.34
CA TRP A 74 17.45 -6.27 -2.73
C TRP A 74 17.20 -6.42 -1.25
N THR A 75 17.33 -5.32 -0.52
CA THR A 75 16.94 -5.27 0.88
C THR A 75 15.96 -4.13 1.07
N LEU A 76 15.17 -4.23 2.14
CA LEU A 76 14.22 -3.15 2.44
C LEU A 76 14.93 -1.81 2.62
N GLN A 77 16.15 -1.84 3.19
CA GLN A 77 16.87 -0.61 3.47
C GLN A 77 17.29 0.12 2.18
N ARG A 78 17.47 -0.61 1.09
CA ARG A 78 17.93 -0.03 -0.18
C ARG A 78 16.79 0.40 -1.09
N MET A 79 15.59 0.06 -0.70
CA MET A 79 14.41 0.31 -1.52
C MET A 79 13.97 1.77 -1.41
N PRO A 80 13.48 2.38 -2.49
CA PRO A 80 12.87 3.71 -2.37
C PRO A 80 11.75 3.69 -1.32
N LEU A 81 11.65 4.77 -0.56
CA LEU A 81 10.69 4.83 0.53
C LEU A 81 9.25 4.58 0.07
N ILE A 82 8.87 5.18 -1.07
CA ILE A 82 7.51 4.99 -1.60
C ILE A 82 7.25 3.51 -1.91
N ASP A 83 8.22 2.83 -2.54
CA ASP A 83 8.07 1.40 -2.83
C ASP A 83 7.83 0.62 -1.56
N LYS A 84 8.60 0.93 -0.53
CA LYS A 84 8.49 0.25 0.76
C LYS A 84 7.10 0.40 1.36
N ILE A 85 6.58 1.63 1.34
CA ILE A 85 5.26 1.91 1.89
C ILE A 85 4.17 1.21 1.07
N VAL A 86 4.27 1.30 -0.26
CA VAL A 86 3.28 0.66 -1.13
C VAL A 86 3.26 -0.84 -0.92
N LEU A 87 4.43 -1.46 -0.77
CA LEU A 87 4.51 -2.89 -0.51
C LEU A 87 3.89 -3.25 0.83
N ARG A 88 4.12 -2.44 1.87
CA ARG A 88 3.50 -2.68 3.18
C ARG A 88 1.98 -2.60 3.10
N MET A 89 1.48 -1.57 2.42
CA MET A 89 0.04 -1.38 2.28
C MET A 89 -0.62 -2.55 1.57
N ALA A 90 -0.05 -2.96 0.45
CA ALA A 90 -0.62 -4.05 -0.35
C ALA A 90 -0.52 -5.39 0.37
N THR A 91 0.60 -5.64 1.05
CA THR A 91 0.76 -6.87 1.81
C THR A 91 -0.26 -6.94 2.93
N PHE A 92 -0.51 -5.81 3.60
CA PHE A 92 -1.55 -5.76 4.62
C PHE A 92 -2.92 -6.13 4.03
N GLU A 93 -3.28 -5.57 2.88
CA GLU A 93 -4.56 -5.89 2.27
C GLU A 93 -4.63 -7.36 1.85
N LEU A 94 -3.55 -7.91 1.33
CA LEU A 94 -3.52 -9.33 0.96
C LEU A 94 -3.79 -10.23 2.17
N LEU A 95 -3.24 -9.87 3.32
CA LEU A 95 -3.37 -10.66 4.54
C LEU A 95 -4.71 -10.45 5.25
N GLU A 96 -5.17 -9.22 5.33
CA GLU A 96 -6.26 -8.86 6.24
C GLU A 96 -7.56 -8.47 5.56
N ARG A 97 -7.57 -8.35 4.23
CA ARG A 97 -8.78 -7.94 3.50
C ARG A 97 -9.12 -8.98 2.44
N PRO A 98 -9.51 -10.18 2.85
CA PRO A 98 -9.77 -11.26 1.88
C PRO A 98 -10.90 -10.96 0.91
N GLU A 99 -11.79 -10.03 1.25
CA GLU A 99 -12.89 -9.65 0.36
C GLU A 99 -12.41 -8.83 -0.84
N THR A 100 -11.22 -8.22 -0.75
CA THR A 100 -10.69 -7.44 -1.88
C THR A 100 -9.94 -8.37 -2.82
N PRO A 101 -10.31 -8.40 -4.11
CA PRO A 101 -9.63 -9.29 -5.07
C PRO A 101 -8.14 -9.00 -5.19
N THR A 102 -7.37 -10.06 -5.32
CA THR A 102 -5.92 -9.94 -5.47
C THR A 102 -5.55 -8.99 -6.61
N ALA A 103 -6.20 -9.13 -7.77
CA ALA A 103 -5.86 -8.27 -8.91
C ALA A 103 -6.08 -6.80 -8.61
N VAL A 104 -7.09 -6.46 -7.83
CA VAL A 104 -7.36 -5.08 -7.46
C VAL A 104 -6.22 -4.55 -6.58
N ILE A 105 -5.82 -5.34 -5.58
CA ILE A 105 -4.74 -4.92 -4.68
C ILE A 105 -3.45 -4.67 -5.46
N LEU A 106 -3.09 -5.59 -6.35
CA LEU A 106 -1.86 -5.46 -7.12
C LEU A 106 -1.92 -4.28 -8.09
N ASN A 107 -3.03 -4.12 -8.79
CA ASN A 107 -3.17 -3.03 -9.75
C ASN A 107 -3.11 -1.66 -9.07
N GLU A 108 -3.76 -1.53 -7.91
CA GLU A 108 -3.73 -0.27 -7.16
C GLU A 108 -2.32 0.05 -6.67
N ALA A 109 -1.61 -0.96 -6.18
CA ALA A 109 -0.25 -0.76 -5.70
C ALA A 109 0.69 -0.33 -6.83
N VAL A 110 0.58 -1.00 -7.97
CA VAL A 110 1.41 -0.68 -9.14
C VAL A 110 1.13 0.74 -9.62
N GLU A 111 -0.15 1.14 -9.60
CA GLU A 111 -0.52 2.49 -10.02
C GLU A 111 0.06 3.54 -9.08
N LEU A 112 0.03 3.31 -7.77
CA LEU A 112 0.65 4.22 -6.81
C LEU A 112 2.15 4.34 -7.04
N ALA A 113 2.81 3.21 -7.27
CA ALA A 113 4.25 3.23 -7.55
C ALA A 113 4.55 4.00 -8.82
N LYS A 114 3.71 3.84 -9.83
CA LYS A 114 3.88 4.54 -11.10
C LYS A 114 3.75 6.06 -10.93
N ARG A 115 2.82 6.48 -10.10
CA ARG A 115 2.55 7.90 -9.92
C ARG A 115 3.52 8.60 -8.97
N PHE A 116 4.05 7.90 -7.99
CA PHE A 116 4.77 8.53 -6.90
C PHE A 116 6.19 8.04 -6.67
N SER A 117 6.64 7.01 -7.39
CA SER A 117 7.98 6.48 -7.17
C SER A 117 8.83 6.57 -8.44
N THR A 118 9.74 5.63 -8.65
CA THR A 118 10.69 5.69 -9.76
C THR A 118 10.15 4.96 -10.99
N ASP A 119 10.79 5.15 -12.13
CA ASP A 119 10.38 4.50 -13.38
C ASP A 119 10.42 2.97 -13.27
N GLU A 120 11.31 2.43 -12.47
CA GLU A 120 11.45 0.99 -12.30
C GLU A 120 10.46 0.42 -11.30
N SER A 121 9.89 1.27 -10.46
CA SER A 121 9.07 0.82 -9.34
C SER A 121 7.83 0.02 -9.73
N PRO A 122 7.08 0.38 -10.77
CA PRO A 122 5.89 -0.42 -11.11
C PRO A 122 6.21 -1.88 -11.38
N ARG A 123 7.27 -2.15 -12.13
CA ARG A 123 7.68 -3.51 -12.44
C ARG A 123 8.16 -4.24 -11.19
N PHE A 124 8.98 -3.58 -10.41
CA PHE A 124 9.54 -4.14 -9.18
C PHE A 124 8.43 -4.48 -8.18
N VAL A 125 7.55 -3.53 -7.93
CA VAL A 125 6.44 -3.71 -6.98
C VAL A 125 5.54 -4.85 -7.44
N ASN A 126 5.22 -4.88 -8.74
CA ASN A 126 4.37 -5.94 -9.26
C ASN A 126 4.99 -7.32 -9.07
N GLY A 127 6.29 -7.44 -9.30
CA GLY A 127 6.98 -8.73 -9.15
C GLY A 127 6.96 -9.22 -7.71
N VAL A 128 7.28 -8.33 -6.77
CA VAL A 128 7.29 -8.70 -5.36
C VAL A 128 5.89 -9.08 -4.89
N LEU A 129 4.88 -8.28 -5.28
CA LEU A 129 3.51 -8.54 -4.85
C LEU A 129 2.93 -9.80 -5.48
N ALA A 130 3.29 -10.10 -6.72
CA ALA A 130 2.83 -11.34 -7.34
C ALA A 130 3.34 -12.55 -6.57
N SER A 131 4.60 -12.50 -6.12
CA SER A 131 5.18 -13.56 -5.32
C SER A 131 4.47 -13.67 -3.96
N LEU A 132 4.26 -12.53 -3.31
CA LEU A 132 3.55 -12.49 -2.03
C LEU A 132 2.12 -13.02 -2.15
N ALA A 133 1.42 -12.65 -3.23
CA ALA A 133 0.05 -13.09 -3.43
C ALA A 133 -0.04 -14.60 -3.59
N ARG A 134 0.90 -15.20 -4.31
CA ARG A 134 0.93 -16.66 -4.44
C ARG A 134 1.15 -17.34 -3.10
N GLU A 135 1.95 -16.72 -2.24
CA GLU A 135 2.24 -17.27 -0.93
C GLU A 135 1.06 -17.11 0.04
N ILE A 136 0.42 -15.95 0.02
CA ILE A 136 -0.63 -15.61 0.99
C ILE A 136 -2.00 -16.13 0.55
N ARG A 137 -2.31 -16.01 -0.73
CA ARG A 137 -3.62 -16.39 -1.28
C ARG A 137 -3.46 -17.56 -2.21
N ARG A 138 -3.70 -18.71 -1.68
CA ARG A 138 -3.47 -19.97 -2.40
C ARG A 138 -4.72 -20.50 -3.03
N ASP A 139 -5.49 -19.70 -3.58
CA ASP A 139 -6.64 -20.25 -4.29
C ASP A 139 -6.43 -20.23 -5.80
#